data_1367cf23195c36752b2654b3846dce8c
#
_entry.id   1367cf23195c36752b2654b3846dce8c
#
_cell.length_a   1.000
_cell.length_b   1.000
_cell.length_c   1.000
_cell.angle_alpha   90.00
_cell.angle_beta   90.00
_cell.angle_gamma   90.00
#
_symmetry.space_group_name_H-M   'P 1'
#
loop_
_entity.id
_entity.type
_entity.pdbx_description
1 polymer ?
#
loop_
_entity_poly.entity_id
_entity_poly.type
_entity_poly.pdbx_seq_one_letter_code
_entity_poly.pdbx_strand_id
1 'polypeptide(L)'
;MSNIKLVPVKEAEKVQFIKAIQVAFQKSYETTFGHQNALVLPSSDIEASFNTPGSRAYFAFLDGEIVGGTVLVIDDISHYNKLELLYVADGVQSKGVGQKIWQALEAAYPGTKIWETHTPYYDKRNIHFYVNRCGFKIVEFFNIKHRDPHQEGDQVGGLPLELGINFFRFEKEMGS
;
A
#
# COMPACT_ATOMS: atom_id res chain seq x y z
N MET A 1 18.54 12.09 15.01
CA MET A 1 17.61 11.96 13.88
C MET A 1 16.65 10.82 14.10
N SER A 2 15.39 11.11 13.85
CA SER A 2 14.34 10.12 14.06
C SER A 2 14.27 9.19 12.86
N ASN A 3 14.49 7.90 13.07
CA ASN A 3 14.42 6.87 12.03
C ASN A 3 13.19 6.01 12.22
N ILE A 4 12.62 5.57 11.11
CA ILE A 4 11.53 4.61 11.14
C ILE A 4 12.07 3.26 11.58
N LYS A 5 11.37 2.64 12.53
CA LYS A 5 11.62 1.27 12.95
C LYS A 5 10.46 0.40 12.49
N LEU A 6 10.76 -0.64 11.71
CA LEU A 6 9.77 -1.59 11.24
C LEU A 6 9.65 -2.73 12.24
N VAL A 7 8.45 -2.97 12.75
CA VAL A 7 8.18 -3.99 13.75
C VAL A 7 7.14 -4.96 13.19
N PRO A 8 7.45 -6.28 13.11
CA PRO A 8 6.49 -7.25 12.59
C PRO A 8 5.17 -7.23 13.34
N VAL A 9 4.06 -7.32 12.61
CA VAL A 9 2.73 -7.39 13.20
C VAL A 9 2.51 -8.79 13.76
N LYS A 10 2.23 -8.89 15.05
CA LYS A 10 1.92 -10.15 15.71
C LYS A 10 0.49 -10.58 15.42
N GLU A 11 0.22 -11.88 15.54
CA GLU A 11 -1.12 -12.44 15.32
C GLU A 11 -2.18 -11.72 16.16
N ALA A 12 -1.89 -11.46 17.42
CA ALA A 12 -2.82 -10.76 18.32
C ALA A 12 -3.04 -9.29 17.95
N GLU A 13 -2.20 -8.72 17.08
CA GLU A 13 -2.28 -7.32 16.67
C GLU A 13 -2.92 -7.13 15.29
N LYS A 14 -3.27 -8.21 14.59
CA LYS A 14 -3.82 -8.14 13.23
C LYS A 14 -5.10 -7.32 13.15
N VAL A 15 -6.01 -7.47 14.10
CA VAL A 15 -7.28 -6.72 14.11
C VAL A 15 -7.02 -5.22 14.21
N GLN A 16 -6.12 -4.82 15.09
CA GLN A 16 -5.71 -3.43 15.26
C GLN A 16 -5.08 -2.90 13.97
N PHE A 17 -4.20 -3.68 13.35
CA PHE A 17 -3.50 -3.33 12.12
C PHE A 17 -4.49 -3.12 10.96
N ILE A 18 -5.41 -4.06 10.76
CA ILE A 18 -6.43 -4.00 9.72
C ILE A 18 -7.31 -2.76 9.90
N LYS A 19 -7.73 -2.49 11.12
CA LYS A 19 -8.56 -1.33 11.41
C LYS A 19 -7.84 -0.02 11.10
N ALA A 20 -6.56 0.08 11.42
CA ALA A 20 -5.76 1.27 11.13
C ALA A 20 -5.64 1.51 9.62
N ILE A 21 -5.45 0.44 8.84
CA ILE A 21 -5.44 0.52 7.37
C ILE A 21 -6.78 1.03 6.86
N GLN A 22 -7.88 0.45 7.34
CA GLN A 22 -9.23 0.83 6.92
C GLN A 22 -9.51 2.31 7.18
N VAL A 23 -9.17 2.80 8.35
CA VAL A 23 -9.36 4.21 8.71
C VAL A 23 -8.57 5.12 7.77
N ALA A 24 -7.31 4.82 7.52
CA ALA A 24 -6.44 5.64 6.68
C ALA A 24 -6.96 5.70 5.23
N PHE A 25 -7.31 4.55 4.65
CA PHE A 25 -7.81 4.49 3.27
C PHE A 25 -9.19 5.08 3.12
N GLN A 26 -10.09 4.85 4.08
CA GLN A 26 -11.42 5.44 4.07
C GLN A 26 -11.36 6.95 4.10
N LYS A 27 -10.53 7.50 4.97
CA LYS A 27 -10.37 8.95 5.09
C LYS A 27 -9.78 9.56 3.81
N SER A 28 -8.80 8.91 3.21
CA SER A 28 -8.21 9.36 1.96
C SER A 28 -9.25 9.42 0.83
N TYR A 29 -10.06 8.38 0.70
CA TYR A 29 -11.12 8.31 -0.28
C TYR A 29 -12.18 9.41 -0.04
N GLU A 30 -12.63 9.56 1.20
CA GLU A 30 -13.68 10.52 1.55
C GLU A 30 -13.22 11.96 1.39
N THR A 31 -11.93 12.23 1.50
CA THR A 31 -11.37 13.55 1.22
C THR A 31 -11.58 13.94 -0.24
N THR A 32 -11.55 12.98 -1.15
CA THR A 32 -11.74 13.21 -2.59
C THR A 32 -13.22 13.19 -2.99
N PHE A 33 -13.98 12.24 -2.47
CA PHE A 33 -15.34 11.93 -2.95
C PHE A 33 -16.44 12.20 -1.92
N GLY A 34 -16.11 12.62 -0.70
CA GLY A 34 -17.07 12.82 0.37
C GLY A 34 -17.40 11.53 1.11
N HIS A 35 -18.29 11.65 2.11
CA HIS A 35 -18.64 10.54 2.99
C HIS A 35 -19.17 9.33 2.21
N GLN A 36 -18.73 8.14 2.62
CA GLN A 36 -19.09 6.86 2.01
C GLN A 36 -19.60 5.91 3.07
N ASN A 37 -20.80 5.32 2.83
CA ASN A 37 -21.39 4.36 3.76
C ASN A 37 -20.73 2.98 3.68
N ALA A 38 -20.21 2.60 2.51
CA ALA A 38 -19.51 1.34 2.33
C ALA A 38 -18.03 1.48 2.67
N LEU A 39 -17.41 0.39 3.11
CA LEU A 39 -15.97 0.35 3.34
C LEU A 39 -15.23 0.35 2.00
N VAL A 40 -14.33 1.30 1.83
CA VAL A 40 -13.48 1.39 0.64
C VAL A 40 -12.55 0.18 0.56
N LEU A 41 -12.03 -0.25 1.71
CA LEU A 41 -11.14 -1.40 1.80
C LEU A 41 -11.66 -2.36 2.85
N PRO A 42 -12.48 -3.36 2.45
CA PRO A 42 -12.99 -4.37 3.38
C PRO A 42 -11.89 -5.20 4.01
N SER A 43 -12.12 -5.70 5.21
CA SER A 43 -11.13 -6.52 5.92
C SER A 43 -10.74 -7.77 5.14
N SER A 44 -11.67 -8.35 4.36
CA SER A 44 -11.38 -9.52 3.53
C SER A 44 -10.26 -9.29 2.53
N ASP A 45 -10.19 -8.09 1.94
CA ASP A 45 -9.14 -7.74 0.99
C ASP A 45 -7.77 -7.64 1.68
N ILE A 46 -7.75 -7.09 2.89
CA ILE A 46 -6.53 -6.98 3.68
C ILE A 46 -6.08 -8.36 4.16
N GLU A 47 -7.02 -9.18 4.61
CA GLU A 47 -6.74 -10.57 5.03
C GLU A 47 -6.18 -11.40 3.88
N ALA A 48 -6.67 -11.19 2.66
CA ALA A 48 -6.14 -11.86 1.48
C ALA A 48 -4.66 -11.52 1.27
N SER A 49 -4.28 -10.26 1.51
CA SER A 49 -2.87 -9.86 1.44
C SER A 49 -2.02 -10.59 2.48
N PHE A 50 -2.52 -10.76 3.70
CA PHE A 50 -1.81 -11.52 4.74
C PHE A 50 -1.61 -12.98 4.35
N ASN A 51 -2.54 -13.57 3.63
CA ASN A 51 -2.52 -14.98 3.26
C ASN A 51 -1.70 -15.28 2.00
N THR A 52 -1.23 -14.26 1.32
CA THR A 52 -0.38 -14.43 0.13
C THR A 52 0.98 -14.99 0.55
N PRO A 53 1.49 -16.04 -0.13
CA PRO A 53 2.83 -16.56 0.17
C PRO A 53 3.89 -15.46 0.06
N GLY A 54 4.78 -15.40 1.04
CA GLY A 54 5.82 -14.38 1.10
C GLY A 54 5.39 -13.07 1.74
N SER A 55 4.14 -12.99 2.22
CA SER A 55 3.62 -11.78 2.86
C SER A 55 4.39 -11.43 4.15
N ARG A 56 4.66 -10.15 4.32
CA ARG A 56 5.28 -9.55 5.51
C ARG A 56 4.50 -8.31 5.89
N ALA A 57 4.09 -8.20 7.14
CA ALA A 57 3.38 -7.03 7.65
C ALA A 57 4.17 -6.37 8.78
N TYR A 58 4.30 -5.06 8.72
CA TYR A 58 5.04 -4.29 9.71
C TYR A 58 4.26 -3.07 10.16
N PHE A 59 4.32 -2.80 11.47
CA PHE A 59 4.06 -1.47 11.98
C PHE A 59 5.30 -0.60 11.74
N ALA A 60 5.08 0.66 11.45
CA ALA A 60 6.15 1.66 11.36
C ALA A 60 6.11 2.53 12.61
N PHE A 61 7.21 2.53 13.35
CA PHE A 61 7.36 3.33 14.57
C PHE A 61 8.31 4.50 14.30
N LEU A 62 7.97 5.65 14.86
CA LEU A 62 8.81 6.83 14.85
C LEU A 62 8.78 7.40 16.27
N ASP A 63 9.94 7.49 16.92
CA ASP A 63 10.08 7.99 18.30
C ASP A 63 9.14 7.26 19.28
N GLY A 64 9.00 5.93 19.12
CA GLY A 64 8.21 5.10 20.02
C GLY A 64 6.71 5.07 19.71
N GLU A 65 6.24 5.79 18.70
CA GLU A 65 4.83 5.84 18.33
C GLU A 65 4.59 5.19 16.97
N ILE A 66 3.43 4.53 16.82
CA ILE A 66 3.03 3.96 15.54
C ILE A 66 2.61 5.11 14.62
N VAL A 67 3.32 5.27 13.50
CA VAL A 67 3.03 6.32 12.52
C VAL A 67 2.50 5.78 11.20
N GLY A 68 2.40 4.46 11.07
CA GLY A 68 1.88 3.83 9.89
C GLY A 68 2.19 2.35 9.86
N GLY A 69 2.11 1.77 8.68
CA GLY A 69 2.41 0.36 8.49
C GLY A 69 2.42 -0.03 7.02
N THR A 70 2.75 -1.29 6.78
CA THR A 70 2.91 -1.78 5.43
C THR A 70 2.68 -3.28 5.35
N VAL A 71 2.23 -3.74 4.19
CA VAL A 71 2.19 -5.16 3.83
C VAL A 71 3.00 -5.33 2.56
N LEU A 72 3.93 -6.24 2.57
CA LEU A 72 4.82 -6.55 1.45
C LEU A 72 4.63 -8.01 1.05
N VAL A 73 4.95 -8.32 -0.20
CA VAL A 73 5.15 -9.70 -0.64
C VAL A 73 6.59 -9.82 -1.12
N ILE A 74 7.35 -10.66 -0.45
CA ILE A 74 8.79 -10.83 -0.71
C ILE A 74 9.03 -12.17 -1.39
N ASP A 75 9.74 -12.14 -2.51
CA ASP A 75 10.16 -13.32 -3.25
C ASP A 75 11.67 -13.40 -3.23
N ASP A 76 12.21 -14.30 -2.39
CA ASP A 76 13.64 -14.45 -2.20
C ASP A 76 14.36 -15.11 -3.40
N ILE A 77 13.61 -15.64 -4.35
CA ILE A 77 14.16 -16.31 -5.53
C ILE A 77 14.34 -15.31 -6.67
N SER A 78 13.25 -14.64 -7.06
CA SER A 78 13.29 -13.67 -8.15
C SER A 78 13.81 -12.31 -7.74
N HIS A 79 13.68 -11.96 -6.46
CA HIS A 79 13.92 -10.62 -5.92
C HIS A 79 13.00 -9.56 -6.54
N TYR A 80 11.85 -10.02 -7.04
CA TYR A 80 10.80 -9.17 -7.55
C TYR A 80 9.74 -9.06 -6.44
N ASN A 81 9.77 -7.95 -5.72
CA ASN A 81 8.98 -7.77 -4.51
C ASN A 81 7.81 -6.81 -4.74
N LYS A 82 6.75 -6.98 -3.96
CA LYS A 82 5.56 -6.15 -4.08
C LYS A 82 5.31 -5.38 -2.81
N LEU A 83 4.96 -4.11 -2.98
CA LEU A 83 4.38 -3.29 -1.92
C LEU A 83 2.86 -3.38 -2.07
N GLU A 84 2.23 -4.22 -1.23
CA GLU A 84 0.78 -4.43 -1.29
C GLU A 84 0.02 -3.26 -0.69
N LEU A 85 0.48 -2.79 0.48
CA LEU A 85 -0.16 -1.70 1.21
C LEU A 85 0.90 -0.88 1.93
N LEU A 86 0.71 0.43 1.92
CA LEU A 86 1.47 1.36 2.76
C LEU A 86 0.49 2.41 3.24
N TYR A 87 0.40 2.58 4.56
CA TYR A 87 -0.45 3.62 5.12
C TYR A 87 0.31 4.48 6.11
N VAL A 88 -0.11 5.72 6.23
CA VAL A 88 0.37 6.65 7.25
C VAL A 88 -0.80 6.89 8.21
N ALA A 89 -0.54 6.79 9.50
CA ALA A 89 -1.57 6.94 10.51
C ALA A 89 -2.20 8.33 10.45
N ASP A 90 -3.50 8.38 10.80
CA ASP A 90 -4.20 9.65 10.86
C ASP A 90 -3.53 10.59 11.85
N GLY A 91 -3.43 11.86 11.49
CA GLY A 91 -2.81 12.89 12.30
C GLY A 91 -1.32 13.10 12.05
N VAL A 92 -0.64 12.19 11.36
CA VAL A 92 0.79 12.32 11.04
C VAL A 92 1.06 12.47 9.54
N GLN A 93 0.02 12.53 8.73
CA GLN A 93 0.15 12.74 7.28
C GLN A 93 0.74 14.12 6.96
N SER A 94 1.33 14.25 5.79
CA SER A 94 1.91 15.50 5.28
C SER A 94 3.22 15.92 5.95
N LYS A 95 3.85 15.05 6.74
CA LYS A 95 5.14 15.32 7.39
C LYS A 95 6.30 14.53 6.80
N GLY A 96 6.12 14.00 5.60
CA GLY A 96 7.13 13.16 4.95
C GLY A 96 7.27 11.77 5.56
N VAL A 97 6.34 11.35 6.40
CA VAL A 97 6.39 10.06 7.10
C VAL A 97 6.30 8.91 6.10
N GLY A 98 5.41 9.00 5.10
CA GLY A 98 5.28 7.96 4.07
C GLY A 98 6.58 7.69 3.35
N GLN A 99 7.30 8.75 2.98
CA GLN A 99 8.59 8.61 2.31
C GLN A 99 9.64 7.98 3.23
N LYS A 100 9.63 8.32 4.51
CA LYS A 100 10.53 7.70 5.50
C LYS A 100 10.24 6.22 5.67
N ILE A 101 8.96 5.83 5.69
CA ILE A 101 8.57 4.42 5.74
C ILE A 101 9.08 3.70 4.50
N TRP A 102 8.88 4.27 3.32
CA TRP A 102 9.36 3.68 2.08
C TRP A 102 10.88 3.51 2.08
N GLN A 103 11.63 4.52 2.51
CA GLN A 103 13.08 4.45 2.62
C GLN A 103 13.53 3.33 3.58
N ALA A 104 12.82 3.15 4.69
CA ALA A 104 13.10 2.07 5.63
C ALA A 104 12.86 0.69 4.99
N LEU A 105 11.83 0.56 4.16
CA LEU A 105 11.55 -0.68 3.43
C LEU A 105 12.64 -1.00 2.41
N GLU A 106 13.10 -0.01 1.65
CA GLU A 106 14.20 -0.20 0.72
C GLU A 106 15.47 -0.66 1.44
N ALA A 107 15.74 -0.07 2.60
CA ALA A 107 16.91 -0.41 3.41
C ALA A 107 16.80 -1.82 4.01
N ALA A 108 15.57 -2.26 4.35
CA ALA A 108 15.33 -3.58 4.94
C ALA A 108 15.46 -4.71 3.91
N TYR A 109 15.27 -4.42 2.63
CA TYR A 109 15.30 -5.43 1.57
C TYR A 109 16.23 -4.98 0.44
N PRO A 110 17.53 -4.84 0.74
CA PRO A 110 18.49 -4.26 -0.23
C PRO A 110 18.76 -5.13 -1.45
N GLY A 111 18.43 -6.43 -1.39
CA GLY A 111 18.57 -7.35 -2.52
C GLY A 111 17.47 -7.27 -3.55
N THR A 112 16.46 -6.42 -3.35
CA THR A 112 15.34 -6.30 -4.27
C THR A 112 15.81 -5.78 -5.63
N LYS A 113 15.40 -6.44 -6.69
CA LYS A 113 15.67 -5.99 -8.06
C LYS A 113 14.61 -5.03 -8.56
N ILE A 114 13.35 -5.39 -8.35
CA ILE A 114 12.20 -4.58 -8.76
C ILE A 114 11.15 -4.58 -7.64
N TRP A 115 10.67 -3.39 -7.30
CA TRP A 115 9.50 -3.21 -6.47
C TRP A 115 8.29 -2.92 -7.35
N GLU A 116 7.17 -3.58 -7.07
CA GLU A 116 5.90 -3.35 -7.76
C GLU A 116 4.87 -2.85 -6.76
N THR A 117 4.03 -1.91 -7.18
CA THR A 117 2.86 -1.49 -6.40
C THR A 117 1.72 -1.09 -7.33
N HIS A 118 0.53 -0.94 -6.75
CA HIS A 118 -0.68 -0.55 -7.48
C HIS A 118 -1.36 0.59 -6.74
N THR A 119 -2.00 1.48 -7.50
CA THR A 119 -2.76 2.59 -6.93
C THR A 119 -3.97 2.87 -7.81
N PRO A 120 -5.14 3.14 -7.20
CA PRO A 120 -6.32 3.54 -7.97
C PRO A 120 -6.07 4.81 -8.77
N TYR A 121 -6.63 4.86 -9.97
CA TYR A 121 -6.53 6.02 -10.86
C TYR A 121 -7.01 7.32 -10.19
N TYR A 122 -8.03 7.25 -9.33
CA TYR A 122 -8.57 8.45 -8.67
C TYR A 122 -7.63 9.04 -7.61
N ASP A 123 -6.67 8.26 -7.11
CA ASP A 123 -5.84 8.69 -5.97
C ASP A 123 -4.60 9.44 -6.45
N LYS A 124 -4.81 10.68 -6.82
CA LYS A 124 -3.74 11.54 -7.33
C LYS A 124 -2.63 11.76 -6.30
N ARG A 125 -2.97 11.79 -5.03
CA ARG A 125 -2.01 11.98 -3.94
C ARG A 125 -1.04 10.80 -3.86
N ASN A 126 -1.56 9.57 -3.94
CA ASN A 126 -0.72 8.37 -3.95
C ASN A 126 0.11 8.27 -5.24
N ILE A 127 -0.47 8.63 -6.38
CA ILE A 127 0.27 8.64 -7.65
C ILE A 127 1.46 9.58 -7.55
N HIS A 128 1.23 10.80 -7.07
CA HIS A 128 2.31 11.78 -6.84
C HIS A 128 3.35 11.21 -5.87
N PHE A 129 2.91 10.58 -4.79
CA PHE A 129 3.79 9.99 -3.79
C PHE A 129 4.71 8.93 -4.41
N TYR A 130 4.13 7.95 -5.09
CA TYR A 130 4.93 6.87 -5.67
C TYR A 130 5.84 7.34 -6.80
N VAL A 131 5.33 8.17 -7.70
CA VAL A 131 6.11 8.62 -8.86
C VAL A 131 7.15 9.67 -8.46
N ASN A 132 6.72 10.71 -7.76
CA ASN A 132 7.58 11.87 -7.53
C ASN A 132 8.41 11.80 -6.25
N ARG A 133 7.94 11.07 -5.23
CA ARG A 133 8.63 10.97 -3.94
C ARG A 133 9.39 9.67 -3.77
N CYS A 134 8.87 8.56 -4.29
CA CYS A 134 9.48 7.25 -4.11
C CYS A 134 10.28 6.77 -5.33
N GLY A 135 10.07 7.39 -6.49
CA GLY A 135 10.83 7.05 -7.69
C GLY A 135 10.26 5.90 -8.52
N PHE A 136 9.00 5.55 -8.32
CA PHE A 136 8.33 4.55 -9.14
C PHE A 136 7.94 5.13 -10.50
N LYS A 137 7.79 4.26 -11.49
CA LYS A 137 7.28 4.61 -12.81
C LYS A 137 5.97 3.87 -13.06
N ILE A 138 5.03 4.54 -13.73
CA ILE A 138 3.80 3.90 -14.17
C ILE A 138 4.15 3.03 -15.37
N VAL A 139 3.84 1.73 -15.28
CA VAL A 139 4.19 0.77 -16.34
C VAL A 139 2.95 0.14 -16.98
N GLU A 140 1.78 0.26 -16.34
CA GLU A 140 0.56 -0.33 -16.87
C GLU A 140 -0.66 0.39 -16.31
N PHE A 141 -1.69 0.55 -17.15
CA PHE A 141 -2.98 1.10 -16.74
C PHE A 141 -4.06 0.06 -16.96
N PHE A 142 -4.72 -0.33 -15.87
CA PHE A 142 -5.85 -1.26 -15.94
C PHE A 142 -7.16 -0.47 -16.04
N ASN A 143 -8.04 -0.93 -16.92
CA ASN A 143 -9.37 -0.37 -17.10
C ASN A 143 -10.30 -1.46 -17.64
N ILE A 144 -11.54 -1.12 -17.99
CA ILE A 144 -12.51 -2.11 -18.47
C ILE A 144 -12.06 -2.80 -19.77
N LYS A 145 -11.21 -2.17 -20.56
CA LYS A 145 -10.69 -2.75 -21.82
C LYS A 145 -9.39 -3.52 -21.63
N HIS A 146 -8.74 -3.33 -20.50
CA HIS A 146 -7.48 -3.97 -20.15
C HIS A 146 -7.50 -4.25 -18.64
N ARG A 147 -8.17 -5.34 -18.25
CA ARG A 147 -8.39 -5.69 -16.85
C ARG A 147 -7.18 -6.38 -16.25
N ASP A 148 -6.99 -6.15 -14.95
CA ASP A 148 -5.99 -6.87 -14.18
C ASP A 148 -6.37 -8.35 -14.16
N PRO A 149 -5.50 -9.26 -14.65
CA PRO A 149 -5.83 -10.70 -14.69
C PRO A 149 -5.95 -11.33 -13.30
N HIS A 150 -5.46 -10.66 -12.26
CA HIS A 150 -5.53 -11.14 -10.88
C HIS A 150 -6.78 -10.64 -10.15
N GLN A 151 -7.63 -9.85 -10.82
CA GLN A 151 -8.80 -9.27 -10.22
C GLN A 151 -10.07 -9.95 -10.74
N GLU A 152 -10.86 -10.52 -9.85
CA GLU A 152 -12.09 -11.21 -10.17
C GLU A 152 -13.32 -10.37 -9.78
N GLY A 153 -14.40 -10.51 -10.57
CA GLY A 153 -15.67 -9.90 -10.27
C GLY A 153 -15.84 -8.47 -10.78
N ASP A 154 -17.03 -7.93 -10.51
CA ASP A 154 -17.45 -6.62 -11.01
C ASP A 154 -17.22 -5.49 -10.01
N GLN A 155 -16.71 -5.82 -8.82
CA GLN A 155 -16.40 -4.83 -7.79
C GLN A 155 -15.02 -5.07 -7.22
N VAL A 156 -14.35 -3.99 -6.89
CA VAL A 156 -13.04 -3.99 -6.25
C VAL A 156 -13.20 -3.33 -4.90
N GLY A 157 -13.02 -4.12 -3.84
CA GLY A 157 -13.32 -3.65 -2.50
C GLY A 157 -14.79 -3.26 -2.38
N GLY A 158 -15.09 -2.20 -1.69
CA GLY A 158 -16.44 -1.65 -1.57
C GLY A 158 -16.78 -0.60 -2.62
N LEU A 159 -15.94 -0.44 -3.66
CA LEU A 159 -16.08 0.62 -4.64
C LEU A 159 -16.95 0.20 -5.82
N PRO A 160 -17.66 1.17 -6.47
CA PRO A 160 -18.28 0.93 -7.76
C PRO A 160 -17.24 0.46 -8.79
N LEU A 161 -17.71 -0.36 -9.74
CA LEU A 161 -16.85 -0.92 -10.78
C LEU A 161 -15.97 0.12 -11.48
N GLU A 162 -16.55 1.26 -11.85
CA GLU A 162 -15.84 2.33 -12.56
C GLU A 162 -14.66 2.88 -11.77
N LEU A 163 -14.78 2.99 -10.45
CA LEU A 163 -13.71 3.49 -9.59
C LEU A 163 -12.73 2.40 -9.21
N GLY A 164 -13.21 1.15 -9.09
CA GLY A 164 -12.39 0.04 -8.62
C GLY A 164 -11.56 -0.64 -9.70
N ILE A 165 -11.91 -0.51 -10.97
CA ILE A 165 -11.19 -1.13 -12.09
C ILE A 165 -10.02 -0.29 -12.57
N ASN A 166 -10.15 1.03 -12.52
CA ASN A 166 -9.13 1.93 -13.03
C ASN A 166 -7.96 2.02 -12.06
N PHE A 167 -6.89 1.33 -12.38
CA PHE A 167 -5.68 1.24 -11.55
C PHE A 167 -4.43 1.44 -12.38
N PHE A 168 -3.41 2.01 -11.77
CA PHE A 168 -2.05 2.00 -12.30
C PHE A 168 -1.24 0.91 -11.62
N ARG A 169 -0.40 0.24 -12.40
CA ARG A 169 0.68 -0.60 -11.88
C ARG A 169 1.98 0.18 -12.02
N PHE A 170 2.74 0.20 -10.95
CA PHE A 170 4.02 0.92 -10.88
C PHE A 170 5.15 -0.05 -10.66
N GLU A 171 6.31 0.26 -11.20
CA GLU A 171 7.54 -0.46 -10.90
C GLU A 171 8.66 0.50 -10.56
N LYS A 172 9.53 0.07 -9.66
CA LYS A 172 10.78 0.76 -9.37
C LYS A 172 11.91 -0.24 -9.52
N GLU A 173 12.77 -0.01 -10.51
CA GLU A 173 13.98 -0.79 -10.66
C GLU A 173 15.02 -0.28 -9.66
N MET A 174 15.55 -1.20 -8.85
CA MET A 174 16.57 -0.86 -7.89
C MET A 174 17.93 -0.92 -8.59
N GLY A 175 18.79 0.02 -8.26
CA GLY A 175 20.11 0.10 -8.88
C GLY A 175 20.93 -1.15 -8.67
N SER A 176 21.77 -1.46 -9.63
CA SER A 176 22.72 -2.57 -9.57
C SER A 176 23.80 -2.33 -8.52
#